data_8009cacca901191ba5babd30d56340a0
#
_entry.id   8009cacca901191ba5babd30d56340a0
#
_cell.length_a   1.000
_cell.length_b   1.000
_cell.length_c   1.000
_cell.angle_alpha   90.00
_cell.angle_beta   90.00
_cell.angle_gamma   90.00
#
_symmetry.space_group_name_H-M   'P 1'
#
loop_
_entity.id
_entity.type
_entity.pdbx_description
1 polymer ?
#
loop_
_entity_poly.entity_id
_entity_poly.type
_entity_poly.pdbx_seq_one_letter_code
_entity_poly.pdbx_strand_id
1 'polypeptide(L)'
;MIMFVNERDAPPVTEQPTVAVRCWRVMQAVNGDRHLLTILESGPVRITSALCSFDPVRSELTTQSGRRYELLGPPESQPLQLALLHANALRAGLQNAVDISDSIWQLVAQQ
;
A
#
# COMPACT_ATOMS: atom_id res chain seq x y z
N MET A 1 3.86 18.03 8.81
CA MET A 1 4.65 17.33 7.77
C MET A 1 4.43 15.83 7.92
N ILE A 2 4.11 15.13 6.84
CA ILE A 2 3.95 13.68 6.88
C ILE A 2 5.31 13.04 6.67
N MET A 3 5.69 12.19 7.62
CA MET A 3 6.95 11.45 7.53
C MET A 3 6.76 10.23 6.63
N PHE A 4 7.74 10.03 5.76
CA PHE A 4 7.84 8.82 4.96
C PHE A 4 8.55 7.73 5.79
N VAL A 5 7.97 6.53 5.84
CA VAL A 5 8.52 5.41 6.58
C VAL A 5 8.51 4.17 5.69
N ASN A 6 9.66 3.55 5.50
CA ASN A 6 9.76 2.25 4.85
C ASN A 6 9.18 1.17 5.76
N GLU A 7 8.69 0.08 5.16
CA GLU A 7 8.17 -1.03 5.94
C GLU A 7 9.24 -1.65 6.86
N ARG A 8 10.51 -1.66 6.44
CA ARG A 8 11.61 -2.16 7.27
C ARG A 8 11.81 -1.39 8.56
N ASP A 9 11.32 -0.13 8.61
CA ASP A 9 11.38 0.72 9.80
C ASP A 9 10.12 0.56 10.66
N ALA A 10 9.18 -0.28 10.22
CA ALA A 10 7.97 -0.58 10.96
C ALA A 10 8.26 -1.55 12.11
N PRO A 11 7.32 -1.72 13.06
CA PRO A 11 7.43 -2.77 14.07
C PRO A 11 7.63 -4.14 13.42
N PRO A 12 8.31 -5.07 14.10
CA PRO A 12 8.46 -6.43 13.58
C PRO A 12 7.11 -7.06 13.24
N VAL A 13 7.09 -7.93 12.22
CA VAL A 13 5.87 -8.63 11.80
C VAL A 13 5.27 -9.43 12.95
N THR A 14 6.10 -9.96 13.85
CA THR A 14 5.63 -10.70 15.04
C THR A 14 4.83 -9.81 15.99
N GLU A 15 5.10 -8.50 16.01
CA GLU A 15 4.38 -7.53 16.85
C GLU A 15 3.22 -6.87 16.11
N GLN A 16 3.33 -6.75 14.79
CA GLN A 16 2.31 -6.13 13.95
C GLN A 16 2.08 -6.99 12.69
N PRO A 17 1.46 -8.17 12.85
CA PRO A 17 1.28 -9.08 11.71
C PRO A 17 0.24 -8.60 10.70
N THR A 18 -0.72 -7.78 11.13
CA THR A 18 -1.82 -7.29 10.29
C THR A 18 -2.03 -5.80 10.54
N VAL A 19 -2.24 -5.06 9.46
CA VAL A 19 -2.52 -3.62 9.52
C VAL A 19 -3.75 -3.35 8.68
N ALA A 20 -4.75 -2.67 9.25
CA ALA A 20 -5.93 -2.22 8.52
C ALA A 20 -5.63 -0.85 7.92
N VAL A 21 -5.95 -0.66 6.63
CA VAL A 21 -5.65 0.57 5.91
C VAL A 21 -6.89 1.10 5.18
N ARG A 22 -7.10 2.42 5.26
CA ARG A 22 -8.18 3.11 4.55
C ARG A 22 -7.65 3.93 3.40
N CYS A 23 -6.58 4.70 3.64
CA CYS A 23 -5.98 5.57 2.65
C CYS A 23 -4.84 4.80 1.98
N TRP A 24 -5.08 4.28 0.77
CA TRP A 24 -4.12 3.40 0.13
C TRP A 24 -4.12 3.52 -1.38
N ARG A 25 -2.99 3.19 -1.98
CA ARG A 25 -2.80 2.95 -3.41
C ARG A 25 -1.79 1.83 -3.60
N VAL A 26 -1.85 1.15 -4.73
CA VAL A 26 -0.86 0.12 -5.10
C VAL A 26 -0.17 0.55 -6.38
N MET A 27 1.16 0.57 -6.36
CA MET A 27 1.98 0.93 -7.51
C MET A 27 2.75 -0.29 -8.00
N GLN A 28 2.77 -0.48 -9.31
CA GLN A 28 3.59 -1.53 -9.92
C GLN A 28 4.83 -0.89 -10.52
N ALA A 29 5.99 -1.30 -10.01
CA ALA A 29 7.28 -0.82 -10.47
C ALA A 29 7.61 -1.37 -11.85
N VAL A 30 8.61 -0.75 -12.50
CA VAL A 30 9.06 -1.15 -13.84
C VAL A 30 9.48 -2.62 -13.88
N ASN A 31 10.08 -3.13 -12.79
CA ASN A 31 10.50 -4.54 -12.70
C ASN A 31 9.34 -5.50 -12.43
N GLY A 32 8.11 -5.01 -12.31
CA GLY A 32 6.93 -5.82 -12.03
C GLY A 32 6.56 -5.95 -10.57
N ASP A 33 7.42 -5.55 -9.64
CA ASP A 33 7.11 -5.58 -8.22
C ASP A 33 5.98 -4.61 -7.90
N ARG A 34 5.07 -5.03 -7.01
CA ARG A 34 3.95 -4.22 -6.56
C ARG A 34 4.18 -3.81 -5.11
N HIS A 35 3.89 -2.55 -4.82
CA HIS A 35 4.08 -1.99 -3.48
C HIS A 35 2.82 -1.26 -3.06
N LEU A 36 2.40 -1.50 -1.82
CA LEU A 36 1.31 -0.75 -1.21
C LEU A 36 1.85 0.55 -0.63
N LEU A 37 1.14 1.64 -0.91
CA LEU A 37 1.37 2.93 -0.27
C LEU A 37 0.15 3.23 0.59
N THR A 38 0.36 3.64 1.82
CA THR A 38 -0.73 3.98 2.71
C THR A 38 -0.35 5.11 3.65
N ILE A 39 -1.33 5.93 4.01
CA ILE A 39 -1.18 6.87 5.11
C ILE A 39 -1.73 6.17 6.34
N LEU A 40 -0.86 5.89 7.32
CA LEU A 40 -1.25 5.21 8.55
C LEU A 40 -2.11 6.13 9.41
N GLU A 41 -2.96 5.55 10.26
CA GLU A 41 -3.77 6.34 11.19
C GLU A 41 -2.92 7.22 12.10
N SER A 42 -1.71 6.78 12.42
CA SER A 42 -0.75 7.56 13.21
C SER A 42 -0.15 8.73 12.44
N GLY A 43 -0.37 8.82 11.12
CA GLY A 43 0.02 9.96 10.29
C GLY A 43 1.10 9.71 9.24
N PRO A 44 2.12 8.90 9.42
CA PRO A 44 3.18 8.71 8.43
C PRO A 44 2.71 7.91 7.21
N VAL A 45 3.34 8.19 6.07
CA VAL A 45 3.16 7.39 4.86
C VAL A 45 4.09 6.19 4.94
N ARG A 46 3.52 5.00 4.72
CA ARG A 46 4.29 3.76 4.65
C ARG A 46 4.29 3.23 3.23
N ILE A 47 5.46 2.83 2.75
CA ILE A 47 5.60 2.09 1.50
C ILE A 47 6.11 0.70 1.88
N THR A 48 5.40 -0.32 1.41
CA THR A 48 5.69 -1.70 1.81
C THR A 48 6.83 -2.30 0.99
N SER A 49 7.37 -3.41 1.48
CA SER A 49 8.13 -4.32 0.64
C SER A 49 7.21 -4.86 -0.48
N ALA A 50 7.78 -5.56 -1.44
CA ALA A 50 7.00 -6.08 -2.56
C ALA A 50 5.87 -6.98 -2.06
N LEU A 51 4.71 -6.87 -2.71
CA LEU A 51 3.56 -7.73 -2.42
C LEU A 51 3.81 -9.12 -3.01
N CYS A 52 3.49 -10.15 -2.26
CA CYS A 52 3.63 -11.53 -2.72
C CYS A 52 2.29 -12.19 -3.02
N SER A 53 1.19 -11.71 -2.43
CA SER A 53 -0.12 -12.26 -2.70
C SER A 53 -1.23 -11.27 -2.40
N PHE A 54 -2.40 -11.54 -2.99
CA PHE A 54 -3.61 -10.77 -2.78
C PHE A 54 -4.79 -11.71 -2.68
N ASP A 55 -5.56 -11.58 -1.59
CA ASP A 55 -6.80 -12.33 -1.38
C ASP A 55 -7.99 -11.38 -1.55
N PRO A 56 -8.68 -11.40 -2.70
CA PRO A 56 -9.78 -10.48 -2.95
C PRO A 56 -11.01 -10.75 -2.07
N VAL A 57 -11.19 -11.98 -1.61
CA VAL A 57 -12.31 -12.33 -0.71
C VAL A 57 -12.15 -11.65 0.63
N ARG A 58 -10.93 -11.60 1.15
CA ARG A 58 -10.61 -10.98 2.43
C ARG A 58 -10.17 -9.52 2.29
N SER A 59 -10.03 -9.01 1.07
CA SER A 59 -9.46 -7.69 0.78
C SER A 59 -8.09 -7.52 1.45
N GLU A 60 -7.23 -8.53 1.31
CA GLU A 60 -5.99 -8.60 2.07
C GLU A 60 -4.79 -8.75 1.15
N LEU A 61 -3.79 -7.87 1.34
CA LEU A 61 -2.51 -7.93 0.65
C LEU A 61 -1.47 -8.47 1.61
N THR A 62 -0.61 -9.38 1.13
CA THR A 62 0.51 -9.91 1.93
C THR A 62 1.82 -9.49 1.28
N THR A 63 2.74 -8.96 2.09
CA THR A 63 4.07 -8.53 1.64
C THR A 63 5.07 -9.68 1.75
N GLN A 64 6.23 -9.52 1.12
CA GLN A 64 7.31 -10.50 1.22
C GLN A 64 7.79 -10.71 2.64
N SER A 65 7.64 -9.70 3.51
CA SER A 65 7.98 -9.83 4.93
C SER A 65 6.98 -10.68 5.71
N GLY A 66 5.83 -11.01 5.11
CA GLY A 66 4.76 -11.77 5.74
C GLY A 66 3.70 -10.92 6.42
N ARG A 67 3.84 -9.59 6.40
CA ARG A 67 2.82 -8.72 6.97
C ARG A 67 1.62 -8.64 6.05
N ARG A 68 0.43 -8.62 6.65
CA ARG A 68 -0.85 -8.55 5.92
C ARG A 68 -1.44 -7.16 6.10
N TYR A 69 -1.97 -6.62 5.00
CA TYR A 69 -2.66 -5.33 5.00
C TYR A 69 -4.09 -5.55 4.56
N GLU A 70 -5.03 -5.22 5.44
CA GLU A 70 -6.47 -5.32 5.15
C GLU A 70 -6.97 -4.01 4.59
N LEU A 71 -7.52 -4.05 3.37
CA LEU A 71 -8.09 -2.89 2.70
C LEU A 71 -9.51 -2.67 3.23
N LEU A 72 -9.72 -1.56 3.95
CA LEU A 72 -11.01 -1.27 4.60
C LEU A 72 -12.00 -0.57 3.69
N GLY A 73 -11.61 -0.21 2.48
CA GLY A 73 -12.47 0.48 1.52
C GLY A 73 -11.76 0.66 0.19
N PRO A 74 -12.39 1.37 -0.74
CA PRO A 74 -11.81 1.57 -2.07
C PRO A 74 -10.51 2.38 -2.01
N PRO A 75 -9.74 2.39 -3.12
CA PRO A 75 -8.51 3.17 -3.19
C PRO A 75 -8.77 4.65 -2.90
N GLU A 76 -7.81 5.31 -2.29
CA GLU A 76 -7.90 6.73 -1.98
C GLU A 76 -8.15 7.54 -3.25
N SER A 77 -9.15 8.41 -3.21
CA SER A 77 -9.51 9.27 -4.35
C SER A 77 -9.50 10.75 -4.00
N GLN A 78 -9.28 11.12 -2.73
CA GLN A 78 -9.18 12.51 -2.34
C GLN A 78 -7.91 13.12 -2.95
N PRO A 79 -8.02 14.22 -3.74
CA PRO A 79 -6.89 14.71 -4.51
C PRO A 79 -5.64 15.00 -3.68
N LEU A 80 -5.81 15.55 -2.50
CA LEU A 80 -4.66 15.91 -1.65
C LEU A 80 -3.93 14.68 -1.14
N GLN A 81 -4.65 13.71 -0.58
CA GLN A 81 -4.05 12.45 -0.11
C GLN A 81 -3.45 11.65 -1.27
N LEU A 82 -4.14 11.61 -2.41
CA LEU A 82 -3.64 10.92 -3.59
C LEU A 82 -2.32 11.53 -4.07
N ALA A 83 -2.25 12.86 -4.16
CA ALA A 83 -1.03 13.55 -4.54
C ALA A 83 0.11 13.25 -3.55
N LEU A 84 -0.21 13.18 -2.25
CA LEU A 84 0.77 12.89 -1.22
C LEU A 84 1.32 11.47 -1.35
N LEU A 85 0.45 10.49 -1.59
CA LEU A 85 0.88 9.10 -1.82
C LEU A 85 1.78 8.99 -3.04
N HIS A 86 1.39 9.60 -4.16
CA HIS A 86 2.18 9.56 -5.39
C HIS A 86 3.52 10.28 -5.24
N ALA A 87 3.55 11.42 -4.54
CA ALA A 87 4.80 12.15 -4.30
C ALA A 87 5.77 11.31 -3.46
N ASN A 88 5.28 10.61 -2.46
CA ASN A 88 6.11 9.74 -1.64
C ASN A 88 6.60 8.51 -2.41
N ALA A 89 5.79 8.00 -3.35
CA ALA A 89 6.23 6.93 -4.23
C ALA A 89 7.46 7.37 -5.04
N LEU A 90 7.44 8.57 -5.59
CA LEU A 90 8.59 9.11 -6.34
C LEU A 90 9.82 9.24 -5.45
N ARG A 91 9.65 9.74 -4.23
CA ARG A 91 10.75 9.88 -3.27
C ARG A 91 11.34 8.53 -2.86
N ALA A 92 10.53 7.48 -2.91
CA ALA A 92 10.97 6.11 -2.61
C ALA A 92 11.64 5.42 -3.79
N GLY A 93 11.76 6.10 -4.93
CA GLY A 93 12.40 5.53 -6.11
C GLY A 93 11.46 4.77 -7.03
N LEU A 94 10.14 4.88 -6.84
CA LEU A 94 9.15 4.24 -7.70
C LEU A 94 8.85 5.10 -8.94
N GLN A 95 9.90 5.54 -9.62
CA GLN A 95 9.78 6.30 -10.85
C GLN A 95 9.24 5.42 -11.96
N ASN A 96 8.37 5.98 -12.79
CA ASN A 96 7.73 5.27 -13.91
C ASN A 96 6.86 4.09 -13.46
N ALA A 97 6.52 4.01 -12.18
CA ALA A 97 5.58 3.01 -11.69
C ALA A 97 4.16 3.35 -12.16
N VAL A 98 3.34 2.31 -12.29
CA VAL A 98 1.95 2.43 -12.73
C VAL A 98 1.04 2.19 -11.53
N ASP A 99 0.06 3.07 -11.34
CA ASP A 99 -0.96 2.88 -10.30
C ASP A 99 -1.96 1.84 -10.78
N ILE A 100 -2.04 0.70 -10.08
CA ILE A 100 -2.93 -0.42 -10.41
C ILE A 100 -4.05 -0.59 -9.37
N SER A 101 -4.26 0.43 -8.54
CA SER A 101 -5.20 0.34 -7.41
C SER A 101 -6.62 -0.01 -7.83
N ASP A 102 -7.11 0.61 -8.91
CA ASP A 102 -8.48 0.38 -9.38
C ASP A 102 -8.65 -1.05 -9.88
N SER A 103 -7.65 -1.61 -10.55
CA SER A 103 -7.67 -3.00 -11.00
C SER A 103 -7.74 -3.97 -9.82
N ILE A 104 -6.99 -3.69 -8.75
CA ILE A 104 -7.02 -4.48 -7.53
C ILE A 104 -8.40 -4.42 -6.88
N TRP A 105 -8.95 -3.20 -6.76
CA TRP A 105 -10.25 -3.03 -6.11
C TRP A 105 -11.39 -3.69 -6.91
N GLN A 106 -11.30 -3.70 -8.25
CA GLN A 106 -12.28 -4.40 -9.06
C GLN A 106 -12.36 -5.89 -8.71
N LEU A 107 -11.23 -6.53 -8.41
CA LEU A 107 -11.23 -7.93 -8.01
C LEU A 107 -11.96 -8.14 -6.67
N VAL A 108 -11.83 -7.20 -5.74
CA VAL A 108 -12.55 -7.23 -4.46
C VAL A 108 -14.06 -7.04 -4.72
N ALA A 109 -14.42 -6.07 -5.56
CA ALA A 109 -15.82 -5.75 -5.83
C ALA A 109 -16.57 -6.86 -6.56
N GLN A 110 -15.86 -7.79 -7.20
CA GLN A 110 -16.45 -8.93 -7.92
C GLN A 110 -16.74 -10.13 -7.00
N GLN A 111 -16.39 -10.06 -5.74
CA GLN A 111 -16.59 -11.17 -4.80
C GLN A 111 -18.01 -11.21 -4.23
#